data_1cf0434dae76af1670e830d6350e6d5c
#
_entry.id   1cf0434dae76af1670e830d6350e6d5c
#
_cell.length_a   1.000
_cell.length_b   1.000
_cell.length_c   1.000
_cell.angle_alpha   90.00
_cell.angle_beta   90.00
_cell.angle_gamma   90.00
#
_symmetry.space_group_name_H-M   'P 1'
#
loop_
_entity.id
_entity.type
_entity.pdbx_description
1 polymer ?
#
loop_
_entity_poly.entity_id
_entity_poly.type
_entity_poly.pdbx_seq_one_letter_code
_entity_poly.pdbx_strand_id
1 'polypeptide(L)'
;MKLAASAVMLSILAPAAIAGMEEKLKITRSGSLPSQPGPESYFSGNVRIDAPFQSTAPARVGGATVTFEPGARTAWHTHPLGQTLIVTQGRGWLQEWGGEVQEINQGDIVWIPEGIKHWHGATAQTAMTHIAIAESLNGSPVDWLEKVSDEQYGKAK
;
A
#
# COMPACT_ATOMS: atom_id res chain seq x y z
N MET A 1 -47.42 -39.75 -51.61
CA MET A 1 -46.42 -39.56 -50.48
C MET A 1 -45.70 -38.25 -50.68
N LYS A 2 -45.99 -37.22 -49.83
CA LYS A 2 -45.32 -35.90 -49.88
C LYS A 2 -44.35 -35.86 -48.72
N LEU A 3 -43.05 -35.79 -49.02
CA LEU A 3 -42.00 -35.55 -48.01
C LEU A 3 -41.98 -34.05 -47.68
N ALA A 4 -42.18 -33.73 -46.41
CA ALA A 4 -41.98 -32.40 -45.89
C ALA A 4 -40.50 -32.24 -45.44
N ALA A 5 -39.79 -31.29 -46.04
CA ALA A 5 -38.45 -30.92 -45.62
C ALA A 5 -38.53 -29.87 -44.48
N SER A 6 -38.12 -30.27 -43.30
CA SER A 6 -37.97 -29.31 -42.16
C SER A 6 -36.66 -28.58 -42.30
N ALA A 7 -36.73 -27.26 -42.49
CA ALA A 7 -35.57 -26.38 -42.43
C ALA A 7 -35.25 -26.06 -40.97
N VAL A 8 -34.08 -26.51 -40.49
CA VAL A 8 -33.54 -26.12 -39.19
C VAL A 8 -32.85 -24.76 -39.36
N MET A 9 -33.45 -23.71 -38.79
CA MET A 9 -32.79 -22.40 -38.67
C MET A 9 -31.76 -22.44 -37.54
N LEU A 10 -30.49 -22.38 -37.91
CA LEU A 10 -29.38 -22.23 -36.98
C LEU A 10 -29.24 -20.74 -36.65
N SER A 11 -29.73 -20.32 -35.49
CA SER A 11 -29.53 -18.94 -34.98
C SER A 11 -28.10 -18.78 -34.47
N ILE A 12 -27.30 -18.07 -35.25
CA ILE A 12 -25.95 -17.66 -34.83
C ILE A 12 -26.12 -16.50 -33.81
N LEU A 13 -25.97 -16.79 -32.52
CA LEU A 13 -25.79 -15.74 -31.54
C LEU A 13 -24.41 -15.08 -31.78
N ALA A 14 -24.40 -13.84 -32.23
CA ALA A 14 -23.21 -13.02 -32.27
C ALA A 14 -22.75 -12.79 -30.82
N PRO A 15 -21.42 -12.91 -30.53
CA PRO A 15 -20.92 -12.57 -29.20
C PRO A 15 -21.16 -11.07 -28.96
N ALA A 16 -21.84 -10.74 -27.85
CA ALA A 16 -21.94 -9.36 -27.39
C ALA A 16 -20.51 -8.86 -27.13
N ALA A 17 -20.07 -7.91 -27.93
CA ALA A 17 -18.84 -7.17 -27.64
C ALA A 17 -19.01 -6.51 -26.28
N ILE A 18 -18.27 -6.98 -25.28
CA ILE A 18 -18.11 -6.25 -24.02
C ILE A 18 -17.36 -4.99 -24.41
N ALA A 19 -18.07 -3.89 -24.57
CA ALA A 19 -17.47 -2.56 -24.72
C ALA A 19 -16.66 -2.33 -23.46
N GLY A 20 -15.34 -2.48 -23.55
CA GLY A 20 -14.43 -2.13 -22.49
C GLY A 20 -14.69 -0.67 -22.14
N MET A 21 -15.06 -0.39 -20.88
CA MET A 21 -15.16 0.98 -20.42
C MET A 21 -13.77 1.61 -20.60
N GLU A 22 -13.67 2.58 -21.50
CA GLU A 22 -12.44 3.31 -21.74
C GLU A 22 -12.09 4.06 -20.45
N GLU A 23 -11.02 3.62 -19.76
CA GLU A 23 -10.59 4.24 -18.52
C GLU A 23 -10.01 5.62 -18.84
N LYS A 24 -10.63 6.67 -18.30
CA LYS A 24 -10.22 8.05 -18.53
C LYS A 24 -9.19 8.48 -17.46
N LEU A 25 -8.33 9.43 -17.82
CA LEU A 25 -7.43 10.08 -16.88
C LEU A 25 -8.22 10.58 -15.66
N LYS A 26 -7.75 10.21 -14.45
CA LYS A 26 -8.35 10.58 -13.17
C LYS A 26 -7.37 11.44 -12.37
N ILE A 27 -7.84 12.58 -11.89
CA ILE A 27 -7.09 13.44 -10.98
C ILE A 27 -7.79 13.43 -9.63
N THR A 28 -7.12 12.93 -8.60
CA THR A 28 -7.55 13.09 -7.20
C THR A 28 -6.88 14.33 -6.64
N ARG A 29 -7.67 15.36 -6.36
CA ARG A 29 -7.15 16.64 -5.87
C ARG A 29 -6.69 16.53 -4.42
N SER A 30 -5.63 17.25 -4.06
CA SER A 30 -5.19 17.35 -2.67
C SER A 30 -6.33 17.79 -1.76
N GLY A 31 -6.50 17.14 -0.62
CA GLY A 31 -7.57 17.42 0.33
C GLY A 31 -8.97 16.96 -0.08
N SER A 32 -9.16 16.32 -1.24
CA SER A 32 -10.46 15.83 -1.69
C SER A 32 -10.90 14.52 -1.02
N LEU A 33 -9.98 13.80 -0.41
CA LEU A 33 -10.25 12.58 0.35
C LEU A 33 -10.09 12.87 1.86
N PRO A 34 -10.95 12.31 2.72
CA PRO A 34 -10.80 12.47 4.15
C PRO A 34 -9.55 11.73 4.65
N SER A 35 -8.87 12.32 5.62
CA SER A 35 -7.82 11.64 6.38
C SER A 35 -8.39 10.47 7.17
N GLN A 36 -7.63 9.38 7.29
CA GLN A 36 -8.00 8.20 8.05
C GLN A 36 -6.99 7.97 9.20
N PRO A 37 -7.43 7.59 10.38
CA PRO A 37 -6.51 7.14 11.42
C PRO A 37 -5.87 5.81 11.01
N GLY A 38 -4.59 5.62 11.34
CA GLY A 38 -3.95 4.31 11.19
C GLY A 38 -4.61 3.28 12.11
N PRO A 39 -5.03 2.10 11.60
CA PRO A 39 -5.66 1.08 12.43
C PRO A 39 -4.75 0.65 13.58
N GLU A 40 -5.28 0.58 14.80
CA GLU A 40 -4.53 0.19 15.99
C GLU A 40 -3.94 -1.23 15.90
N SER A 41 -4.51 -2.11 15.07
CA SER A 41 -3.95 -3.44 14.80
C SER A 41 -2.58 -3.39 14.10
N TYR A 42 -2.31 -2.33 13.32
CA TYR A 42 -1.11 -2.22 12.48
C TYR A 42 -0.15 -1.11 12.91
N PHE A 43 -0.60 -0.21 13.78
CA PHE A 43 0.20 0.94 14.22
C PHE A 43 0.18 1.07 15.73
N SER A 44 1.26 1.61 16.29
CA SER A 44 1.36 2.08 17.68
C SER A 44 1.53 3.60 17.67
N GLY A 45 0.86 4.29 18.59
CA GLY A 45 0.83 5.77 18.62
C GLY A 45 -0.13 6.36 17.59
N ASN A 46 -0.07 7.67 17.40
CA ASN A 46 -0.95 8.40 16.50
C ASN A 46 -0.39 8.39 15.08
N VAL A 47 -1.14 7.80 14.15
CA VAL A 47 -0.81 7.73 12.73
C VAL A 47 -1.99 8.22 11.91
N ARG A 48 -1.71 9.02 10.88
CA ARG A 48 -2.69 9.51 9.91
C ARG A 48 -2.33 9.03 8.51
N ILE A 49 -3.34 8.55 7.79
CA ILE A 49 -3.23 8.08 6.41
C ILE A 49 -4.03 9.03 5.52
N ASP A 50 -3.35 9.63 4.55
CA ASP A 50 -3.92 10.60 3.61
C ASP A 50 -3.76 10.11 2.17
N ALA A 51 -4.66 10.57 1.29
CA ALA A 51 -4.59 10.40 -0.16
C ALA A 51 -4.22 8.97 -0.61
N PRO A 52 -4.93 7.93 -0.13
CA PRO A 52 -4.69 6.58 -0.61
C PRO A 52 -4.98 6.50 -2.11
N PHE A 53 -4.14 5.77 -2.84
CA PHE A 53 -4.33 5.51 -4.26
C PHE A 53 -4.10 4.04 -4.60
N GLN A 54 -4.77 3.59 -5.64
CA GLN A 54 -4.63 2.25 -6.20
C GLN A 54 -4.76 2.35 -7.71
N SER A 55 -3.86 1.69 -8.42
CA SER A 55 -3.95 1.54 -9.87
C SER A 55 -5.03 0.54 -10.26
N THR A 56 -5.45 0.60 -11.54
CA THR A 56 -6.37 -0.35 -12.13
C THR A 56 -5.60 -1.47 -12.84
N ALA A 57 -6.14 -2.69 -12.78
CA ALA A 57 -5.53 -3.83 -13.49
C ALA A 57 -5.27 -3.51 -14.98
N PRO A 58 -4.13 -3.97 -15.56
CA PRO A 58 -3.18 -4.95 -15.02
C PRO A 58 -2.12 -4.36 -14.06
N ALA A 59 -2.08 -3.05 -13.86
CA ALA A 59 -1.18 -2.42 -12.89
C ALA A 59 -1.61 -2.79 -11.46
N ARG A 60 -0.63 -2.89 -10.55
CA ARG A 60 -0.84 -3.39 -9.18
C ARG A 60 -0.34 -2.41 -8.11
N VAL A 61 0.20 -1.29 -8.53
CA VAL A 61 0.78 -0.30 -7.62
C VAL A 61 -0.30 0.44 -6.85
N GLY A 62 -0.06 0.59 -5.56
CA GLY A 62 -0.87 1.40 -4.67
C GLY A 62 0.01 2.11 -3.64
N GLY A 63 -0.57 2.98 -2.86
CA GLY A 63 0.15 3.69 -1.82
C GLY A 63 -0.70 4.72 -1.09
N ALA A 64 -0.06 5.42 -0.16
CA ALA A 64 -0.67 6.51 0.58
C ALA A 64 0.42 7.42 1.17
N THR A 65 0.03 8.62 1.55
CA THR A 65 0.83 9.47 2.44
C THR A 65 0.54 9.07 3.88
N VAL A 66 1.59 8.75 4.66
CA VAL A 66 1.44 8.32 6.05
C VAL A 66 2.24 9.26 6.94
N THR A 67 1.57 9.85 7.91
CA THR A 67 2.17 10.73 8.93
C THR A 67 2.17 10.02 10.27
N PHE A 68 3.35 9.93 10.87
CA PHE A 68 3.58 9.38 12.20
C PHE A 68 3.89 10.54 13.15
N GLU A 69 3.11 10.67 14.23
CA GLU A 69 3.46 11.57 15.32
C GLU A 69 4.68 11.03 16.11
N PRO A 70 5.39 11.85 16.89
CA PRO A 70 6.53 11.38 17.68
C PRO A 70 6.22 10.11 18.49
N GLY A 71 7.07 9.09 18.35
CA GLY A 71 6.88 7.78 18.98
C GLY A 71 5.99 6.80 18.24
N ALA A 72 5.24 7.25 17.22
CA ALA A 72 4.37 6.37 16.45
C ALA A 72 5.17 5.52 15.45
N ARG A 73 4.71 4.29 15.24
CA ARG A 73 5.38 3.31 14.39
C ARG A 73 4.43 2.25 13.84
N THR A 74 4.85 1.56 12.78
CA THR A 74 4.16 0.37 12.28
C THR A 74 4.36 -0.82 13.22
N ALA A 75 3.53 -1.85 13.07
CA ALA A 75 3.90 -3.21 13.46
C ALA A 75 5.04 -3.73 12.57
N TRP A 76 5.66 -4.85 12.93
CA TRP A 76 6.48 -5.62 12.01
C TRP A 76 5.62 -6.08 10.84
N HIS A 77 6.17 -6.03 9.62
CA HIS A 77 5.45 -6.45 8.43
C HIS A 77 6.41 -6.80 7.30
N THR A 78 5.87 -7.41 6.25
CA THR A 78 6.57 -7.71 5.00
C THR A 78 5.74 -7.25 3.80
N HIS A 79 6.38 -7.11 2.66
CA HIS A 79 5.72 -6.81 1.38
C HIS A 79 6.06 -7.91 0.37
N PRO A 80 5.07 -8.52 -0.29
CA PRO A 80 5.32 -9.64 -1.22
C PRO A 80 6.09 -9.24 -2.47
N LEU A 81 6.11 -7.95 -2.83
CA LEU A 81 6.82 -7.41 -3.99
C LEU A 81 7.72 -6.21 -3.62
N GLY A 82 8.05 -6.09 -2.33
CA GLY A 82 8.84 -4.98 -1.81
C GLY A 82 8.03 -3.68 -1.62
N GLN A 83 8.68 -2.69 -1.04
CA GLN A 83 8.11 -1.37 -0.76
C GLN A 83 9.11 -0.26 -1.03
N THR A 84 8.63 0.85 -1.58
CA THR A 84 9.38 2.11 -1.63
C THR A 84 8.76 3.10 -0.63
N LEU A 85 9.62 3.74 0.18
CA LEU A 85 9.23 4.89 1.00
C LEU A 85 9.95 6.13 0.45
N ILE A 86 9.21 7.22 0.34
CA ILE A 86 9.77 8.55 0.01
C ILE A 86 9.48 9.44 1.20
N VAL A 87 10.49 9.78 2.00
CA VAL A 87 10.32 10.63 3.17
C VAL A 87 10.12 12.08 2.71
N THR A 88 8.94 12.62 2.96
CA THR A 88 8.57 13.96 2.51
C THR A 88 8.72 15.03 3.58
N GLN A 89 8.70 14.63 4.87
CA GLN A 89 8.85 15.57 6.00
C GLN A 89 9.35 14.86 7.25
N GLY A 90 10.15 15.57 8.03
CA GLY A 90 10.59 15.16 9.36
C GLY A 90 11.67 14.08 9.34
N ARG A 91 11.69 13.27 10.39
CA ARG A 91 12.72 12.26 10.65
C ARG A 91 12.09 11.03 11.26
N GLY A 92 12.55 9.87 10.82
CA GLY A 92 12.06 8.60 11.33
C GLY A 92 13.15 7.56 11.48
N TRP A 93 12.72 6.39 11.89
CA TRP A 93 13.53 5.18 12.02
C TRP A 93 12.96 4.04 11.18
N LEU A 94 13.85 3.22 10.69
CA LEU A 94 13.60 1.99 9.97
C LEU A 94 14.47 0.89 10.56
N GLN A 95 13.94 -0.31 10.70
CA GLN A 95 14.72 -1.47 11.13
C GLN A 95 14.28 -2.73 10.39
N GLU A 96 15.24 -3.45 9.83
CA GLU A 96 15.08 -4.84 9.41
C GLU A 96 15.16 -5.77 10.63
N TRP A 97 14.43 -6.88 10.63
CA TRP A 97 14.45 -7.84 11.71
C TRP A 97 15.87 -8.39 11.95
N GLY A 98 16.36 -8.24 13.17
CA GLY A 98 17.71 -8.64 13.56
C GLY A 98 18.84 -7.68 13.16
N GLY A 99 18.50 -6.61 12.41
CA GLY A 99 19.44 -5.57 12.03
C GLY A 99 19.46 -4.39 13.01
N GLU A 100 20.29 -3.39 12.70
CA GLU A 100 20.35 -2.14 13.43
C GLU A 100 19.25 -1.18 12.98
N VAL A 101 18.82 -0.30 13.87
CA VAL A 101 17.91 0.80 13.52
C VAL A 101 18.67 1.84 12.69
N GLN A 102 18.10 2.21 11.57
CA GLN A 102 18.62 3.23 10.66
C GLN A 102 17.74 4.47 10.74
N GLU A 103 18.36 5.64 10.77
CA GLU A 103 17.65 6.90 10.66
C GLU A 103 17.33 7.20 9.19
N ILE A 104 16.12 7.67 8.93
CA ILE A 104 15.67 8.14 7.63
C ILE A 104 15.18 9.59 7.76
N ASN A 105 15.57 10.43 6.80
CA ASN A 105 15.36 11.87 6.84
C ASN A 105 14.58 12.36 5.63
N GLN A 106 14.04 13.56 5.73
CA GLN A 106 13.37 14.22 4.61
C GLN A 106 14.25 14.21 3.35
N GLY A 107 13.71 13.74 2.24
CA GLY A 107 14.36 13.57 0.96
C GLY A 107 14.90 12.17 0.69
N ASP A 108 15.00 11.33 1.72
CA ASP A 108 15.46 9.94 1.54
C ASP A 108 14.44 9.12 0.77
N ILE A 109 14.96 8.23 -0.07
CA ILE A 109 14.22 7.18 -0.75
C ILE A 109 14.73 5.84 -0.23
N VAL A 110 13.84 5.06 0.34
CA VAL A 110 14.14 3.74 0.91
C VAL A 110 13.52 2.67 0.02
N TRP A 111 14.33 1.70 -0.39
CA TRP A 111 13.85 0.47 -1.01
C TRP A 111 13.94 -0.69 -0.03
N ILE A 112 12.81 -1.35 0.23
CA ILE A 112 12.70 -2.53 1.07
C ILE A 112 12.38 -3.71 0.16
N PRO A 113 13.29 -4.69 -0.01
CA PRO A 113 13.06 -5.84 -0.88
C PRO A 113 11.89 -6.73 -0.44
N GLU A 114 11.44 -7.59 -1.35
CA GLU A 114 10.37 -8.55 -1.07
C GLU A 114 10.68 -9.42 0.16
N GLY A 115 9.68 -9.67 0.99
CA GLY A 115 9.75 -10.59 2.13
C GLY A 115 10.60 -10.10 3.31
N ILE A 116 11.26 -8.95 3.22
CA ILE A 116 12.04 -8.40 4.34
C ILE A 116 11.09 -7.98 5.46
N LYS A 117 11.23 -8.64 6.62
CA LYS A 117 10.51 -8.27 7.84
C LYS A 117 11.13 -7.01 8.42
N HIS A 118 10.33 -5.95 8.51
CA HIS A 118 10.79 -4.64 8.94
C HIS A 118 9.69 -3.85 9.65
N TRP A 119 10.06 -2.76 10.29
CA TRP A 119 9.17 -1.70 10.75
C TRP A 119 9.76 -0.33 10.43
N HIS A 120 8.92 0.68 10.39
CA HIS A 120 9.31 2.09 10.30
C HIS A 120 8.34 2.98 11.06
N GLY A 121 8.77 4.19 11.38
CA GLY A 121 7.98 5.15 12.12
C GLY A 121 8.75 6.42 12.42
N ALA A 122 8.13 7.31 13.19
CA ALA A 122 8.75 8.54 13.68
C ALA A 122 9.85 8.26 14.70
N THR A 123 10.75 9.22 14.91
CA THR A 123 11.61 9.21 16.10
C THR A 123 10.79 9.52 17.36
N ALA A 124 11.38 9.35 18.53
CA ALA A 124 10.69 9.65 19.79
C ALA A 124 10.36 11.16 19.95
N GLN A 125 11.07 12.04 19.23
CA GLN A 125 10.96 13.49 19.37
C GLN A 125 10.41 14.21 18.13
N THR A 126 10.51 13.60 16.96
CA THR A 126 10.20 14.25 15.68
C THR A 126 9.20 13.40 14.89
N ALA A 127 8.13 14.03 14.43
CA ALA A 127 7.18 13.41 13.50
C ALA A 127 7.86 13.10 12.17
N MET A 128 7.33 12.12 11.46
CA MET A 128 7.76 11.77 10.11
C MET A 128 6.56 11.59 9.19
N THR A 129 6.68 12.10 7.96
CA THR A 129 5.73 11.82 6.88
C THR A 129 6.48 11.20 5.70
N HIS A 130 5.92 10.13 5.16
CA HIS A 130 6.42 9.54 3.92
C HIS A 130 5.27 9.18 2.98
N ILE A 131 5.58 9.00 1.70
CA ILE A 131 4.72 8.30 0.74
C ILE A 131 5.17 6.84 0.74
N ALA A 132 4.25 5.93 1.07
CA ALA A 132 4.45 4.50 0.95
C ALA A 132 3.89 4.01 -0.39
N ILE A 133 4.70 3.26 -1.14
CA ILE A 133 4.34 2.71 -2.45
C ILE A 133 4.67 1.22 -2.44
N ALA A 134 3.69 0.38 -2.78
CA ALA A 134 3.88 -1.06 -2.89
C ALA A 134 2.97 -1.65 -3.98
N GLU A 135 3.37 -2.78 -4.54
CA GLU A 135 2.52 -3.55 -5.45
C GLU A 135 1.79 -4.66 -4.70
N SER A 136 0.56 -4.93 -5.13
CA SER A 136 -0.23 -6.05 -4.61
C SER A 136 0.12 -7.36 -5.31
N LEU A 137 0.25 -8.43 -4.53
CA LEU A 137 0.30 -9.80 -5.01
C LEU A 137 -0.92 -10.55 -4.45
N ASN A 138 -1.69 -11.20 -5.30
CA ASN A 138 -2.93 -11.91 -4.92
C ASN A 138 -3.92 -11.03 -4.10
N GLY A 139 -3.95 -9.73 -4.39
CA GLY A 139 -4.86 -8.77 -3.75
C GLY A 139 -4.36 -8.14 -2.45
N SER A 140 -3.16 -8.51 -1.96
CA SER A 140 -2.55 -7.89 -0.77
C SER A 140 -1.20 -7.25 -1.09
N PRO A 141 -0.95 -5.99 -0.68
CA PRO A 141 0.37 -5.36 -0.77
C PRO A 141 1.25 -5.61 0.46
N VAL A 142 0.71 -6.16 1.56
CA VAL A 142 1.39 -6.23 2.86
C VAL A 142 0.89 -7.42 3.68
N ASP A 143 1.80 -8.05 4.42
CA ASP A 143 1.51 -9.05 5.44
C ASP A 143 1.90 -8.49 6.81
N TRP A 144 0.90 -8.17 7.63
CA TRP A 144 1.09 -7.62 8.97
C TRP A 144 1.42 -8.70 9.99
N LEU A 145 2.39 -8.40 10.85
CA LEU A 145 2.90 -9.30 11.89
C LEU A 145 2.69 -8.67 13.29
N GLU A 146 3.51 -9.07 14.25
CA GLU A 146 3.42 -8.59 15.62
C GLU A 146 3.78 -7.10 15.78
N LYS A 147 3.31 -6.49 16.85
CA LYS A 147 3.67 -5.12 17.21
C LYS A 147 5.16 -5.01 17.55
N VAL A 148 5.76 -3.87 17.18
CA VAL A 148 7.07 -3.48 17.72
C VAL A 148 6.90 -3.08 19.18
N SER A 149 7.58 -3.80 20.09
CA SER A 149 7.51 -3.49 21.51
C SER A 149 8.21 -2.15 21.83
N ASP A 150 7.89 -1.57 22.99
CA ASP A 150 8.56 -0.35 23.44
C ASP A 150 10.06 -0.58 23.71
N GLU A 151 10.45 -1.79 24.11
CA GLU A 151 11.85 -2.18 24.25
C GLU A 151 12.58 -2.21 22.90
N GLN A 152 11.95 -2.81 21.88
CA GLN A 152 12.52 -2.85 20.51
C GLN A 152 12.67 -1.44 19.94
N TYR A 153 11.61 -0.63 20.06
CA TYR A 153 11.63 0.76 19.63
C TYR A 153 12.65 1.61 20.43
N GLY A 154 12.78 1.37 21.74
CA GLY A 154 13.72 2.07 22.60
C GLY A 154 15.20 1.85 22.29
N LYS A 155 15.55 0.76 21.59
CA LYS A 155 16.92 0.48 21.12
C LYS A 155 17.36 1.39 19.96
N ALA A 156 16.45 2.16 19.40
CA ALA A 156 16.71 3.17 18.37
C ALA A 156 17.28 4.51 18.92
N LYS A 157 17.54 4.60 20.24
CA LYS A 157 18.04 5.82 20.91
C LYS A 157 19.56 5.90 20.88
#